data_b2cf742cf395003f42d5cdc5eb4dca9e
#
_entry.id   b2cf742cf395003f42d5cdc5eb4dca9e
#
_cell.length_a   1.000
_cell.length_b   1.000
_cell.length_c   1.000
_cell.angle_alpha   90.00
_cell.angle_beta   90.00
_cell.angle_gamma   90.00
#
_symmetry.space_group_name_H-M   'P 1'
#
loop_
_entity.id
_entity.type
_entity.pdbx_description
1 polymer ?
#
loop_
_entity_poly.entity_id
_entity_poly.type
_entity_poly.pdbx_seq_one_letter_code
_entity_poly.pdbx_strand_id
1 'polypeptide(L)'
;MKLEQIKTTPDPLEPFHISQAIRHGELVYVSGQAALDLEGNIVGVDDFDAQAEQVFKNLADVLAAADSSLAHVIKVTIFLKDMTNFPKIIALREQHFSPPYPADTIVEVSALALPELDIEIEAIAATA
;
A
#
# COMPACT_ATOMS: atom_id res chain seq x y z
N MET A 1 -11.70 20.35 10.43
CA MET A 1 -10.85 19.24 10.86
C MET A 1 -9.44 19.43 10.38
N LYS A 2 -8.51 19.08 11.23
CA LYS A 2 -7.09 19.15 10.87
C LYS A 2 -6.69 18.02 9.95
N LEU A 3 -5.72 18.30 9.07
CA LEU A 3 -4.98 17.27 8.38
C LEU A 3 -3.83 16.84 9.29
N GLU A 4 -3.68 15.56 9.49
CA GLU A 4 -2.59 15.01 10.29
C GLU A 4 -1.72 14.12 9.41
N GLN A 5 -0.44 14.49 9.30
CA GLN A 5 0.51 13.66 8.57
C GLN A 5 0.89 12.45 9.39
N ILE A 6 0.81 11.28 8.77
CA ILE A 6 1.20 9.99 9.36
C ILE A 6 2.50 9.55 8.69
N LYS A 7 3.45 9.11 9.48
CA LYS A 7 4.71 8.60 8.94
C LYS A 7 5.35 7.58 9.87
N THR A 8 6.11 6.67 9.29
CA THR A 8 6.98 5.76 10.03
C THR A 8 8.34 6.43 10.28
N THR A 9 9.19 5.80 11.07
CA THR A 9 10.56 6.23 11.31
C THR A 9 11.49 5.06 11.01
N PRO A 10 12.31 5.12 9.95
CA PRO A 10 12.42 6.19 8.95
C PRO A 10 11.24 6.24 7.99
N ASP A 11 11.13 7.34 7.27
CA ASP A 11 10.11 7.56 6.25
C ASP A 11 10.75 7.58 4.87
N PRO A 12 10.62 6.50 4.07
CA PRO A 12 11.27 6.43 2.77
C PRO A 12 10.67 7.36 1.71
N LEU A 13 9.48 7.93 1.96
CA LEU A 13 8.83 8.84 1.02
C LEU A 13 9.18 10.32 1.25
N GLU A 14 9.81 10.63 2.39
CA GLU A 14 10.14 12.01 2.75
C GLU A 14 10.97 12.72 1.67
N PRO A 15 12.02 12.11 1.08
CA PRO A 15 12.81 12.77 0.04
C PRO A 15 12.02 13.13 -1.22
N PHE A 16 10.87 12.48 -1.44
CA PHE A 16 10.02 12.72 -2.61
C PHE A 16 8.91 13.73 -2.33
N HIS A 17 8.87 14.31 -1.11
CA HIS A 17 7.83 15.25 -0.69
C HIS A 17 6.43 14.62 -0.74
N ILE A 18 6.33 13.36 -0.31
CA ILE A 18 5.08 12.61 -0.25
C ILE A 18 4.85 12.22 1.22
N SER A 19 3.66 12.55 1.75
CA SER A 19 3.22 12.00 3.02
C SER A 19 2.86 10.52 2.84
N GLN A 20 3.27 9.66 3.75
CA GLN A 20 2.90 8.25 3.70
C GLN A 20 1.38 8.07 3.84
N ALA A 21 0.78 8.87 4.71
CA ALA A 21 -0.68 8.92 4.85
C ALA A 21 -1.09 10.25 5.47
N ILE A 22 -2.35 10.60 5.25
CA ILE A 22 -3.00 11.75 5.89
C ILE A 22 -4.23 11.24 6.60
N ARG A 23 -4.35 11.58 7.89
CA ARG A 23 -5.59 11.35 8.64
C ARG A 23 -6.43 12.62 8.61
N HIS A 24 -7.71 12.44 8.33
CA HIS A 24 -8.69 13.51 8.39
C HIS A 24 -9.97 12.96 9.04
N GLY A 25 -10.26 13.39 10.26
CA GLY A 25 -11.35 12.81 11.03
C GLY A 25 -11.09 11.34 11.34
N GLU A 26 -12.02 10.49 10.97
CA GLU A 26 -11.95 9.05 11.21
C GLU A 26 -11.40 8.27 10.01
N LEU A 27 -10.95 8.98 8.96
CA LEU A 27 -10.42 8.35 7.75
C LEU A 27 -8.93 8.61 7.60
N VAL A 28 -8.25 7.61 7.05
CA VAL A 28 -6.82 7.64 6.74
C VAL A 28 -6.67 7.39 5.24
N TYR A 29 -6.01 8.34 4.57
CA TYR A 29 -5.73 8.26 3.14
C TYR A 29 -4.26 7.87 3.00
N VAL A 30 -4.01 6.66 2.49
CA VAL A 30 -2.66 6.10 2.40
C VAL A 30 -2.15 6.25 0.98
N SER A 31 -0.97 6.86 0.84
CA SER A 31 -0.28 6.97 -0.44
C SER A 31 0.04 5.59 -1.00
N GLY A 32 0.22 5.51 -2.31
CA GLY A 32 0.63 4.28 -2.97
C GLY A 32 1.86 3.69 -2.30
N GLN A 33 1.76 2.44 -1.87
CA GLN A 33 2.85 1.69 -1.27
C GLN A 33 3.44 0.76 -2.33
N ALA A 34 4.73 0.90 -2.59
CA ALA A 34 5.46 0.05 -3.50
C ALA A 34 6.43 -0.84 -2.73
N ALA A 35 7.14 -1.72 -3.43
CA ALA A 35 8.02 -2.70 -2.79
C ALA A 35 9.38 -2.09 -2.41
N LEU A 36 9.34 -1.13 -1.50
CA LEU A 36 10.54 -0.47 -0.96
C LEU A 36 10.65 -0.78 0.53
N ASP A 37 11.89 -0.99 1.00
CA ASP A 37 12.14 -1.09 2.43
C ASP A 37 12.22 0.30 3.07
N LEU A 38 12.48 0.36 4.38
CA LEU A 38 12.53 1.64 5.11
C LEU A 38 13.70 2.53 4.68
N GLU A 39 14.73 1.97 4.06
CA GLU A 39 15.86 2.71 3.52
C GLU A 39 15.64 3.14 2.07
N GLY A 40 14.50 2.77 1.48
CA GLY A 40 14.18 3.13 0.10
C GLY A 40 14.74 2.18 -0.96
N ASN A 41 15.24 1.02 -0.55
CA ASN A 41 15.74 0.01 -1.48
C ASN A 41 14.61 -0.89 -1.97
N ILE A 42 14.67 -1.29 -3.25
CA ILE A 42 13.67 -2.19 -3.82
C ILE A 42 13.86 -3.60 -3.24
N VAL A 43 12.75 -4.19 -2.81
CA VAL A 43 12.69 -5.58 -2.35
C VAL A 43 12.04 -6.43 -3.43
N GLY A 44 12.72 -7.50 -3.86
CA GLY A 44 12.13 -8.47 -4.78
C GLY A 44 12.19 -8.09 -6.24
N VAL A 45 13.34 -7.59 -6.72
CA VAL A 45 13.55 -7.38 -8.16
C VAL A 45 13.30 -8.70 -8.89
N ASP A 46 12.46 -8.67 -9.94
CA ASP A 46 12.05 -9.84 -10.72
C ASP A 46 11.32 -10.92 -9.89
N ASP A 47 10.79 -10.55 -8.73
CA ASP A 47 10.08 -11.47 -7.84
C ASP A 47 8.77 -10.83 -7.38
N PHE A 48 7.69 -11.09 -8.13
CA PHE A 48 6.38 -10.49 -7.84
C PHE A 48 5.91 -10.82 -6.42
N ASP A 49 6.05 -12.07 -6.00
CA ASP A 49 5.55 -12.50 -4.69
C ASP A 49 6.26 -11.77 -3.55
N ALA A 50 7.57 -11.60 -3.65
CA ALA A 50 8.34 -10.85 -2.67
C ALA A 50 7.94 -9.37 -2.66
N GLN A 51 7.73 -8.78 -3.83
CA GLN A 51 7.26 -7.40 -3.92
C GLN A 51 5.88 -7.22 -3.29
N ALA A 52 4.96 -8.13 -3.59
CA ALA A 52 3.60 -8.06 -3.04
C ALA A 52 3.61 -8.14 -1.51
N GLU A 53 4.41 -9.05 -0.93
CA GLU A 53 4.52 -9.16 0.52
C GLU A 53 5.08 -7.87 1.13
N GLN A 54 6.08 -7.25 0.50
CA GLN A 54 6.64 -5.99 0.99
C GLN A 54 5.62 -4.86 0.92
N VAL A 55 4.82 -4.81 -0.15
CA VAL A 55 3.77 -3.79 -0.28
C VAL A 55 2.75 -3.91 0.85
N PHE A 56 2.27 -5.12 1.14
CA PHE A 56 1.32 -5.33 2.24
C PHE A 56 1.94 -5.03 3.60
N LYS A 57 3.22 -5.36 3.80
CA LYS A 57 3.94 -5.01 5.01
C LYS A 57 4.00 -3.50 5.19
N ASN A 58 4.36 -2.77 4.13
CA ASN A 58 4.42 -1.31 4.16
C ASN A 58 3.06 -0.70 4.46
N LEU A 59 2.01 -1.22 3.82
CA LEU A 59 0.65 -0.77 4.06
C LEU A 59 0.25 -0.98 5.52
N ALA A 60 0.53 -2.16 6.07
CA ALA A 60 0.22 -2.46 7.47
C ALA A 60 1.00 -1.55 8.43
N ASP A 61 2.27 -1.28 8.15
CA ASP A 61 3.11 -0.43 9.00
C ASP A 61 2.59 1.02 9.03
N VAL A 62 2.22 1.56 7.88
CA VAL A 62 1.67 2.93 7.78
C VAL A 62 0.32 3.00 8.48
N LEU A 63 -0.53 2.01 8.29
CA LEU A 63 -1.84 1.95 8.97
C LEU A 63 -1.68 1.88 10.48
N ALA A 64 -0.72 1.09 10.97
CA ALA A 64 -0.45 1.01 12.42
C ALA A 64 -0.01 2.36 12.97
N ALA A 65 0.80 3.11 12.24
CA ALA A 65 1.21 4.46 12.63
C ALA A 65 0.03 5.43 12.69
N ALA A 66 -1.07 5.11 12.03
CA ALA A 66 -2.30 5.92 12.00
C ALA A 66 -3.38 5.36 12.95
N ASP A 67 -3.03 4.45 13.85
CA ASP A 67 -3.98 3.77 14.73
C ASP A 67 -5.07 3.02 13.94
N SER A 68 -4.67 2.38 12.85
CA SER A 68 -5.56 1.58 12.02
C SER A 68 -4.92 0.20 11.75
N SER A 69 -5.48 -0.55 10.83
CA SER A 69 -4.97 -1.87 10.47
C SER A 69 -5.54 -2.30 9.11
N LEU A 70 -5.00 -3.39 8.56
CA LEU A 70 -5.54 -3.97 7.32
C LEU A 70 -7.02 -4.33 7.43
N ALA A 71 -7.47 -4.74 8.62
CA ALA A 71 -8.88 -5.06 8.85
C ALA A 71 -9.81 -3.84 8.76
N HIS A 72 -9.28 -2.63 8.83
CA HIS A 72 -10.03 -1.39 8.77
C HIS A 72 -9.96 -0.70 7.40
N VAL A 73 -9.34 -1.33 6.42
CA VAL A 73 -9.26 -0.78 5.06
C VAL A 73 -10.65 -0.83 4.42
N ILE A 74 -11.07 0.31 3.87
CA ILE A 74 -12.36 0.50 3.23
C ILE A 74 -12.24 0.30 1.72
N LYS A 75 -11.19 0.85 1.13
CA LYS A 75 -11.00 0.90 -0.32
C LYS A 75 -9.54 0.75 -0.66
N VAL A 76 -9.24 -0.03 -1.69
CA VAL A 76 -7.91 -0.09 -2.28
C VAL A 76 -7.98 0.12 -3.78
N THR A 77 -6.91 0.67 -4.34
CA THR A 77 -6.61 0.63 -5.76
C THR A 77 -5.29 -0.10 -5.92
N ILE A 78 -5.29 -1.14 -6.74
CA ILE A 78 -4.11 -1.96 -6.99
C ILE A 78 -3.62 -1.69 -8.41
N PHE A 79 -2.36 -1.28 -8.52
CA PHE A 79 -1.71 -0.99 -9.79
C PHE A 79 -0.74 -2.11 -10.10
N LEU A 80 -0.94 -2.81 -11.22
CA LEU A 80 -0.07 -3.90 -11.67
C LEU A 80 0.63 -3.50 -12.96
N LYS A 81 1.89 -3.86 -13.07
CA LYS A 81 2.62 -3.72 -14.34
C LYS A 81 2.24 -4.81 -15.33
N ASP A 82 1.79 -5.96 -14.83
CA ASP A 82 1.42 -7.12 -15.64
C ASP A 82 0.17 -7.79 -15.06
N MET A 83 -0.94 -7.70 -15.76
CA MET A 83 -2.23 -8.23 -15.31
C MET A 83 -2.26 -9.77 -15.30
N THR A 84 -1.25 -10.45 -15.86
CA THR A 84 -1.16 -11.91 -15.72
C THR A 84 -0.98 -12.34 -14.26
N ASN A 85 -0.58 -11.40 -13.38
CA ASN A 85 -0.51 -11.64 -11.94
C ASN A 85 -1.85 -11.54 -11.22
N PHE A 86 -2.96 -11.25 -11.94
CA PHE A 86 -4.28 -11.11 -11.33
C PHE A 86 -4.68 -12.31 -10.45
N PRO A 87 -4.48 -13.58 -10.85
CA PRO A 87 -4.84 -14.70 -9.99
C PRO A 87 -4.14 -14.70 -8.63
N LYS A 88 -2.90 -14.17 -8.56
CA LYS A 88 -2.17 -14.05 -7.30
C LYS A 88 -2.81 -13.01 -6.38
N ILE A 89 -3.45 -11.98 -6.95
CA ILE A 89 -4.10 -10.93 -6.17
C ILE A 89 -5.27 -11.49 -5.36
N ILE A 90 -6.03 -12.43 -5.92
CA ILE A 90 -7.14 -13.05 -5.20
C ILE A 90 -6.64 -13.72 -3.92
N ALA A 91 -5.55 -14.49 -4.01
CA ALA A 91 -4.94 -15.13 -2.84
C ALA A 91 -4.39 -14.12 -1.83
N LEU A 92 -3.80 -13.02 -2.32
CA LEU A 92 -3.28 -11.96 -1.46
C LEU A 92 -4.40 -11.24 -0.70
N ARG A 93 -5.53 -10.99 -1.34
CA ARG A 93 -6.70 -10.41 -0.67
C ARG A 93 -7.18 -11.31 0.47
N GLU A 94 -7.28 -12.61 0.21
CA GLU A 94 -7.70 -13.58 1.23
C GLU A 94 -6.71 -13.64 2.39
N GLN A 95 -5.42 -13.56 2.09
CA GLN A 95 -4.35 -13.64 3.09
C GLN A 95 -4.29 -12.39 3.98
N HIS A 96 -4.41 -11.21 3.40
CA HIS A 96 -4.13 -9.94 4.09
C HIS A 96 -5.36 -9.18 4.55
N PHE A 97 -6.51 -9.39 3.92
CA PHE A 97 -7.77 -8.75 4.31
C PHE A 97 -8.72 -9.77 4.91
N SER A 98 -9.77 -9.26 5.54
CA SER A 98 -10.83 -10.08 6.13
C SER A 98 -12.20 -9.53 5.76
N PRO A 99 -13.25 -10.39 5.78
CA PRO A 99 -14.61 -9.90 5.51
C PRO A 99 -15.06 -8.86 6.54
N PRO A 100 -15.79 -7.80 6.12
CA PRO A 100 -16.06 -7.49 4.73
C PRO A 100 -14.79 -7.01 4.01
N TYR A 101 -14.51 -7.60 2.85
CA TYR A 101 -13.33 -7.21 2.08
C TYR A 101 -13.46 -5.76 1.61
N PRO A 102 -12.33 -5.03 1.49
CA PRO A 102 -12.36 -3.67 0.95
C PRO A 102 -13.00 -3.59 -0.43
N ALA A 103 -13.63 -2.46 -0.73
CA ALA A 103 -13.94 -2.13 -2.11
C ALA A 103 -12.61 -2.02 -2.88
N ASP A 104 -12.54 -2.53 -4.09
CA ASP A 104 -11.28 -2.76 -4.77
C ASP A 104 -11.38 -2.44 -6.25
N THR A 105 -10.40 -1.73 -6.76
CA THR A 105 -10.22 -1.48 -8.19
C THR A 105 -8.80 -1.90 -8.55
N ILE A 106 -8.65 -2.67 -9.62
CA ILE A 106 -7.35 -3.11 -10.08
C ILE A 106 -7.16 -2.71 -11.54
N VAL A 107 -5.99 -2.16 -11.85
CA VAL A 107 -5.66 -1.70 -13.20
C VAL A 107 -4.24 -2.10 -13.56
N GLU A 108 -4.02 -2.33 -14.85
CA GLU A 108 -2.66 -2.47 -15.38
C GLU A 108 -2.16 -1.10 -15.78
N VAL A 109 -0.90 -0.82 -15.47
CA VAL A 109 -0.25 0.44 -15.82
C VAL A 109 1.00 0.18 -16.65
N SER A 110 1.38 1.15 -17.48
CA SER A 110 2.55 1.02 -18.33
C SER A 110 3.86 1.06 -17.55
N ALA A 111 3.89 1.74 -16.41
CA ALA A 111 5.08 1.85 -15.56
C ALA A 111 4.68 2.34 -14.17
N LEU A 112 5.50 2.01 -13.20
CA LEU A 112 5.49 2.63 -11.88
C LEU A 112 6.69 3.57 -11.77
N ALA A 113 6.91 4.17 -10.59
CA ALA A 113 7.96 5.18 -10.44
C ALA A 113 9.36 4.66 -10.78
N LEU A 114 9.62 3.39 -10.51
CA LEU A 114 10.87 2.73 -10.86
C LEU A 114 10.58 1.54 -11.76
N PRO A 115 11.44 1.27 -12.77
CA PRO A 115 11.14 0.21 -13.76
C PRO A 115 11.08 -1.20 -13.17
N GLU A 116 11.71 -1.44 -12.03
CA GLU A 116 11.72 -2.75 -11.38
C GLU A 116 10.47 -3.03 -10.56
N LEU A 117 9.63 -2.01 -10.30
CA LEU A 117 8.43 -2.20 -9.48
C LEU A 117 7.31 -2.84 -10.29
N ASP A 118 6.66 -3.84 -9.71
CA ASP A 118 5.61 -4.63 -10.37
C ASP A 118 4.22 -4.39 -9.80
N ILE A 119 4.12 -3.85 -8.60
CA ILE A 119 2.86 -3.66 -7.89
C ILE A 119 2.93 -2.45 -6.96
N GLU A 120 1.81 -1.72 -6.88
CA GLU A 120 1.63 -0.63 -5.95
C GLU A 120 0.18 -0.62 -5.47
N ILE A 121 -0.07 -0.31 -4.19
CA ILE A 121 -1.40 -0.28 -3.61
C ILE A 121 -1.58 1.01 -2.82
N GLU A 122 -2.63 1.76 -3.12
CA GLU A 122 -3.11 2.86 -2.30
C GLU A 122 -4.38 2.43 -1.55
N ALA A 123 -4.69 3.09 -0.44
CA ALA A 123 -5.81 2.68 0.39
C ALA A 123 -6.48 3.86 1.09
N ILE A 124 -7.76 3.64 1.42
CA ILE A 124 -8.49 4.46 2.38
C ILE A 124 -8.92 3.52 3.50
N ALA A 125 -8.67 3.92 4.74
CA ALA A 125 -8.99 3.10 5.90
C ALA A 125 -9.73 3.94 6.96
N ALA A 126 -10.42 3.25 7.86
CA ALA A 126 -10.98 3.87 9.05
C ALA A 126 -9.97 3.76 10.18
N THR A 127 -10.01 4.71 11.12
CA THR A 127 -9.26 4.56 12.38
C THR A 127 -9.90 3.47 13.24
N ALA A 128 -9.08 2.81 14.02
CA ALA A 128 -9.57 1.75 14.92
C ALA A 128 -10.32 2.33 16.12
#